data_4f4249dd54a7cfe46fee7cec6156c1f3
#
_entry.id   4f4249dd54a7cfe46fee7cec6156c1f3
#
_cell.length_a   1.000
_cell.length_b   1.000
_cell.length_c   1.000
_cell.angle_alpha   90.00
_cell.angle_beta   90.00
_cell.angle_gamma   90.00
#
_symmetry.space_group_name_H-M   'P 1'
#
loop_
_entity.id
_entity.type
_entity.pdbx_description
1 polymer ?
#
loop_
_entity_poly.entity_id
_entity_poly.type
_entity_poly.pdbx_seq_one_letter_code
_entity_poly.pdbx_strand_id
1 'polypeptide(L)'
;LKDLVECSHLQSQFEIASAATSTEEIWNGRGNPIYPPAQEELRKHGIGKTPYTDFSGKRARQVTREDYNYYDYILCADTANIRNTMRITGPDTEHKISLLLDYALDEKKHGTSIADPWYSGDFGATWRDVKAGCEGFLDKIRKAYQSL
;
A
#
# COMPACT_ATOMS: atom_id res chain seq x y z
N LEU A 1 -1.46 2.62 -6.04
CA LEU A 1 -2.32 1.58 -6.63
C LEU A 1 -3.62 2.14 -7.19
N LYS A 2 -4.32 3.01 -6.44
CA LYS A 2 -5.58 3.60 -6.92
C LYS A 2 -5.44 4.28 -8.29
N ASP A 3 -4.35 5.01 -8.49
CA ASP A 3 -4.08 5.68 -9.77
C ASP A 3 -4.00 4.68 -10.93
N LEU A 4 -3.25 3.59 -10.75
CA LEU A 4 -3.13 2.53 -11.76
C LEU A 4 -4.46 1.85 -12.04
N VAL A 5 -5.24 1.59 -11.01
CA VAL A 5 -6.57 0.98 -11.12
C VAL A 5 -7.52 1.89 -11.89
N GLU A 6 -7.50 3.19 -11.60
CA GLU A 6 -8.33 4.16 -12.32
C GLU A 6 -7.91 4.31 -13.78
N CYS A 7 -6.61 4.35 -14.06
CA CYS A 7 -6.09 4.40 -15.44
C CYS A 7 -6.51 3.17 -16.25
N SER A 8 -6.75 2.05 -15.60
CA SER A 8 -7.22 0.81 -16.23
C SER A 8 -8.74 0.67 -16.24
N HIS A 9 -9.47 1.66 -15.73
CA HIS A 9 -10.94 1.68 -15.60
C HIS A 9 -11.47 0.50 -14.77
N LEU A 10 -10.77 0.15 -13.69
CA LEU A 10 -11.09 -0.99 -12.83
C LEU A 10 -11.55 -0.60 -11.41
N GLN A 11 -11.90 0.68 -11.18
CA GLN A 11 -12.23 1.19 -9.84
C GLN A 11 -13.35 0.38 -9.15
N SER A 12 -14.35 -0.06 -9.92
CA SER A 12 -15.47 -0.82 -9.38
C SER A 12 -15.11 -2.25 -8.97
N GLN A 13 -13.94 -2.73 -9.39
CA GLN A 13 -13.47 -4.10 -9.12
C GLN A 13 -12.55 -4.18 -7.90
N PHE A 14 -12.11 -3.03 -7.37
CA PHE A 14 -11.12 -2.97 -6.29
C PHE A 14 -11.63 -2.13 -5.13
N GLU A 15 -11.36 -2.61 -3.92
CA GLU A 15 -11.49 -1.81 -2.70
C GLU A 15 -10.11 -1.69 -2.08
N ILE A 16 -9.56 -0.47 -2.06
CA ILE A 16 -8.17 -0.21 -1.70
C ILE A 16 -8.14 0.70 -0.48
N ALA A 17 -7.44 0.27 0.56
CA ALA A 17 -7.22 1.04 1.77
C ALA A 17 -5.78 0.91 2.23
N SER A 18 -5.38 1.74 3.16
CA SER A 18 -4.07 1.65 3.80
C SER A 18 -4.21 1.77 5.31
N ALA A 19 -3.28 1.16 6.02
CA ALA A 19 -3.23 1.18 7.48
C ALA A 19 -1.78 1.05 7.94
N ALA A 20 -1.53 1.40 9.18
CA ALA A 20 -0.23 1.23 9.83
C ALA A 20 -0.31 0.12 10.88
N THR A 21 0.84 -0.37 11.31
CA THR A 21 0.91 -1.36 12.39
C THR A 21 1.05 -0.71 13.77
N SER A 22 1.36 0.59 13.83
CA SER A 22 1.50 1.34 15.08
C SER A 22 0.48 2.46 15.18
N THR A 23 0.41 3.08 16.37
CA THR A 23 -0.45 4.23 16.64
C THR A 23 0.34 5.54 16.74
N GLU A 24 1.61 5.55 16.31
CA GLU A 24 2.49 6.72 16.43
C GLU A 24 1.95 7.98 15.75
N GLU A 25 1.21 7.81 14.65
CA GLU A 25 0.61 8.90 13.90
C GLU A 25 -0.85 9.17 14.27
N ILE A 26 -1.28 8.68 15.44
CA ILE A 26 -2.66 8.85 15.91
C ILE A 26 -2.66 9.56 17.26
N TRP A 27 -3.30 10.74 17.33
CA TRP A 27 -3.42 11.55 18.54
C TRP A 27 -4.88 11.74 18.92
N ASN A 28 -5.23 11.41 20.18
CA ASN A 28 -6.61 11.57 20.68
C ASN A 28 -7.66 10.92 19.76
N GLY A 29 -7.34 9.73 19.22
CA GLY A 29 -8.23 9.02 18.30
C GLY A 29 -8.29 9.58 16.88
N ARG A 30 -7.47 10.60 16.58
CA ARG A 30 -7.42 11.21 15.25
C ARG A 30 -6.08 10.95 14.59
N GLY A 31 -6.11 10.34 13.40
CA GLY A 31 -4.91 10.09 12.61
C GLY A 31 -4.36 11.34 11.92
N ASN A 32 -3.04 11.41 11.83
CA ASN A 32 -2.37 12.45 11.07
C ASN A 32 -2.60 12.28 9.56
N PRO A 33 -2.57 13.38 8.79
CA PRO A 33 -2.59 13.29 7.33
C PRO A 33 -1.28 12.69 6.81
N ILE A 34 -1.24 12.40 5.52
CA ILE A 34 -0.02 11.92 4.86
C ILE A 34 1.11 12.93 5.08
N TYR A 35 2.31 12.44 5.38
CA TYR A 35 3.50 13.26 5.60
C TYR A 35 3.72 14.22 4.41
N PRO A 36 3.88 15.53 4.63
CA PRO A 36 3.90 16.52 3.54
C PRO A 36 4.88 16.22 2.39
N PRO A 37 6.14 15.81 2.63
CA PRO A 37 7.03 15.43 1.52
C PRO A 37 6.51 14.26 0.68
N ALA A 38 5.80 13.32 1.28
CA ALA A 38 5.17 12.22 0.55
C ALA A 38 4.00 12.74 -0.31
N GLN A 39 3.23 13.69 0.20
CA GLN A 39 2.18 14.34 -0.58
C GLN A 39 2.75 15.05 -1.80
N GLU A 40 3.87 15.76 -1.64
CA GLU A 40 4.55 16.43 -2.75
C GLU A 40 5.02 15.45 -3.81
N GLU A 41 5.58 14.30 -3.40
CA GLU A 41 6.01 13.28 -4.35
C GLU A 41 4.81 12.73 -5.14
N LEU A 42 3.67 12.50 -4.51
CA LEU A 42 2.46 12.08 -5.20
C LEU A 42 2.01 13.13 -6.23
N ARG A 43 1.96 14.41 -5.85
CA ARG A 43 1.57 15.48 -6.75
C ARG A 43 2.52 15.64 -7.93
N LYS A 44 3.81 15.46 -7.70
CA LYS A 44 4.85 15.50 -8.73
C LYS A 44 4.59 14.48 -9.84
N HIS A 45 4.00 13.34 -9.50
CA HIS A 45 3.63 12.29 -10.45
C HIS A 45 2.18 12.39 -10.93
N GLY A 46 1.51 13.50 -10.65
CA GLY A 46 0.16 13.75 -11.12
C GLY A 46 -0.94 12.98 -10.40
N ILE A 47 -0.65 12.42 -9.22
CA ILE A 47 -1.60 11.66 -8.43
C ILE A 47 -2.39 12.57 -7.49
N GLY A 48 -3.68 12.27 -7.31
CA GLY A 48 -4.56 13.01 -6.39
C GLY A 48 -5.46 14.02 -7.09
N LYS A 49 -5.47 14.04 -8.43
CA LYS A 49 -6.24 15.03 -9.23
C LYS A 49 -7.69 14.64 -9.48
N THR A 50 -8.06 13.39 -9.17
CA THR A 50 -9.42 12.90 -9.37
C THR A 50 -10.08 12.62 -8.02
N PRO A 51 -11.42 12.58 -7.94
CA PRO A 51 -12.10 12.21 -6.69
C PRO A 51 -11.66 10.84 -6.16
N TYR A 52 -11.40 9.89 -7.04
CA TYR A 52 -10.98 8.54 -6.66
C TYR A 52 -9.56 8.52 -6.05
N THR A 53 -8.64 9.33 -6.56
CA THR A 53 -7.25 9.36 -6.12
C THR A 53 -6.94 10.46 -5.12
N ASP A 54 -7.90 11.34 -4.83
CA ASP A 54 -7.73 12.42 -3.86
C ASP A 54 -7.35 11.85 -2.48
N PHE A 55 -6.20 12.28 -1.97
CA PHE A 55 -5.68 11.85 -0.67
C PHE A 55 -5.77 12.92 0.40
N SER A 56 -6.43 14.06 0.13
CA SER A 56 -6.51 15.19 1.08
C SER A 56 -7.20 14.82 2.38
N GLY A 57 -8.14 13.88 2.34
CA GLY A 57 -8.85 13.38 3.51
C GLY A 57 -8.25 12.14 4.15
N LYS A 58 -7.15 11.61 3.62
CA LYS A 58 -6.53 10.39 4.15
C LYS A 58 -5.87 10.67 5.49
N ARG A 59 -6.20 9.85 6.49
CA ARG A 59 -5.66 9.91 7.84
C ARG A 59 -5.05 8.57 8.23
N ALA A 60 -4.05 8.60 9.09
CA ALA A 60 -3.45 7.39 9.64
C ALA A 60 -4.50 6.60 10.43
N ARG A 61 -4.49 5.29 10.25
CA ARG A 61 -5.27 4.35 11.06
C ARG A 61 -4.44 3.09 11.30
N GLN A 62 -4.75 2.37 12.36
CA GLN A 62 -4.08 1.11 12.65
C GLN A 62 -4.84 -0.04 11.99
N VAL A 63 -4.10 -1.03 11.46
CA VAL A 63 -4.69 -2.26 10.93
C VAL A 63 -5.42 -3.00 12.06
N THR A 64 -6.52 -3.69 11.72
CA THR A 64 -7.33 -4.44 12.67
C THR A 64 -7.46 -5.89 12.25
N ARG A 65 -7.94 -6.73 13.17
CA ARG A 65 -8.25 -8.14 12.86
C ARG A 65 -9.36 -8.23 11.81
N GLU A 66 -10.32 -7.33 11.84
CA GLU A 66 -11.40 -7.26 10.87
C GLU A 66 -10.88 -6.97 9.46
N ASP A 67 -9.81 -6.19 9.32
CA ASP A 67 -9.15 -5.96 8.03
C ASP A 67 -8.66 -7.27 7.42
N TYR A 68 -8.12 -8.17 8.23
CA TYR A 68 -7.66 -9.47 7.75
C TYR A 68 -8.80 -10.29 7.16
N ASN A 69 -9.95 -10.27 7.79
CA ASN A 69 -11.11 -11.01 7.31
C ASN A 69 -11.75 -10.38 6.07
N TYR A 70 -11.68 -9.05 5.99
CA TYR A 70 -12.38 -8.28 4.95
C TYR A 70 -11.61 -8.21 3.62
N TYR A 71 -10.31 -7.95 3.67
CA TYR A 71 -9.49 -7.79 2.47
C TYR A 71 -8.94 -9.13 1.99
N ASP A 72 -8.81 -9.27 0.67
CA ASP A 72 -8.26 -10.47 0.06
C ASP A 72 -6.72 -10.48 0.10
N TYR A 73 -6.11 -9.30 0.11
CA TYR A 73 -4.65 -9.12 0.10
C TYR A 73 -4.25 -8.05 1.10
N ILE A 74 -3.19 -8.32 1.86
CA ILE A 74 -2.56 -7.35 2.75
C ILE A 74 -1.10 -7.24 2.34
N LEU A 75 -0.75 -6.10 1.74
CA LEU A 75 0.57 -5.86 1.17
C LEU A 75 1.37 -4.96 2.09
N CYS A 76 2.51 -5.47 2.54
CA CYS A 76 3.37 -4.80 3.52
C CYS A 76 4.61 -4.20 2.84
N ALA A 77 5.10 -3.10 3.39
CA ALA A 77 6.29 -2.44 2.88
C ALA A 77 7.57 -3.21 3.23
N ASP A 78 7.63 -3.83 4.40
CA ASP A 78 8.80 -4.54 4.89
C ASP A 78 8.43 -5.74 5.79
N THR A 79 9.44 -6.53 6.16
CA THR A 79 9.23 -7.71 7.00
C THR A 79 8.81 -7.38 8.42
N ALA A 80 9.20 -6.22 8.96
CA ALA A 80 8.74 -5.78 10.27
C ALA A 80 7.24 -5.50 10.24
N ASN A 81 6.73 -4.92 9.16
CA ASN A 81 5.28 -4.73 8.96
C ASN A 81 4.56 -6.07 8.95
N ILE A 82 5.10 -7.09 8.30
CA ILE A 82 4.51 -8.44 8.28
C ILE A 82 4.39 -8.98 9.71
N ARG A 83 5.48 -8.95 10.49
CA ARG A 83 5.47 -9.43 11.86
C ARG A 83 4.48 -8.67 12.73
N ASN A 84 4.48 -7.34 12.64
CA ASN A 84 3.62 -6.49 13.45
C ASN A 84 2.15 -6.61 13.05
N THR A 85 1.87 -6.80 11.77
CA THR A 85 0.51 -7.09 11.29
C THR A 85 0.01 -8.39 11.92
N MET A 86 0.79 -9.47 11.89
CA MET A 86 0.39 -10.75 12.47
C MET A 86 0.21 -10.71 13.99
N ARG A 87 0.89 -9.82 14.70
CA ARG A 87 0.64 -9.60 16.14
C ARG A 87 -0.77 -9.06 16.40
N ILE A 88 -1.31 -8.32 15.45
CA ILE A 88 -2.65 -7.72 15.55
C ILE A 88 -3.71 -8.67 15.02
N THR A 89 -3.48 -9.26 13.85
CA THR A 89 -4.46 -10.08 13.12
C THR A 89 -4.45 -11.55 13.50
N GLY A 90 -3.37 -12.03 14.12
CA GLY A 90 -3.10 -13.44 14.33
C GLY A 90 -2.36 -14.04 13.13
N PRO A 91 -2.11 -15.37 13.14
CA PRO A 91 -1.37 -16.06 12.08
C PRO A 91 -2.03 -15.89 10.72
N ASP A 92 -1.22 -15.81 9.67
CA ASP A 92 -1.69 -15.69 8.29
C ASP A 92 -2.10 -17.06 7.71
N THR A 93 -3.18 -17.61 8.24
CA THR A 93 -3.67 -18.93 7.86
C THR A 93 -4.24 -19.00 6.44
N GLU A 94 -4.66 -17.85 5.91
CA GLU A 94 -5.24 -17.75 4.56
C GLU A 94 -4.27 -17.22 3.51
N HIS A 95 -2.99 -17.05 3.90
CA HIS A 95 -1.92 -16.59 3.00
C HIS A 95 -2.22 -15.26 2.30
N LYS A 96 -2.76 -14.29 3.06
CA LYS A 96 -3.12 -12.96 2.55
C LYS A 96 -2.00 -11.93 2.68
N ILE A 97 -1.04 -12.14 3.59
CA ILE A 97 -0.02 -11.16 3.98
C ILE A 97 1.27 -11.43 3.21
N SER A 98 1.78 -10.42 2.52
CA SER A 98 3.02 -10.53 1.76
C SER A 98 3.70 -9.16 1.62
N LEU A 99 4.94 -9.16 1.12
CA LEU A 99 5.63 -7.93 0.76
C LEU A 99 5.08 -7.39 -0.56
N LEU A 100 4.89 -6.09 -0.63
CA LEU A 100 4.47 -5.44 -1.90
C LEU A 100 5.47 -5.75 -3.03
N LEU A 101 6.77 -5.70 -2.75
CA LEU A 101 7.81 -5.97 -3.75
C LEU A 101 7.91 -7.42 -4.20
N ASP A 102 7.26 -8.36 -3.51
CA ASP A 102 7.13 -9.73 -4.01
C ASP A 102 6.31 -9.83 -5.31
N TYR A 103 5.52 -8.79 -5.59
CA TYR A 103 4.73 -8.69 -6.82
C TYR A 103 5.46 -7.97 -7.96
N ALA A 104 6.61 -7.32 -7.70
CA ALA A 104 7.34 -6.62 -8.73
C ALA A 104 7.70 -7.56 -9.89
N LEU A 105 7.60 -7.04 -11.12
CA LEU A 105 7.95 -7.81 -12.33
C LEU A 105 9.45 -8.15 -12.35
N ASP A 106 10.30 -7.29 -11.77
CA ASP A 106 11.72 -7.57 -11.57
C ASP A 106 11.89 -8.51 -10.37
N GLU A 107 12.21 -9.77 -10.65
CA GLU A 107 12.37 -10.80 -9.62
C GLU A 107 13.46 -10.47 -8.60
N LYS A 108 14.43 -9.62 -8.96
CA LYS A 108 15.50 -9.19 -8.04
C LYS A 108 14.95 -8.38 -6.86
N LYS A 109 13.75 -7.82 -7.00
CA LYS A 109 13.09 -7.05 -5.92
C LYS A 109 12.31 -7.95 -4.97
N HIS A 110 12.09 -9.22 -5.31
CA HIS A 110 11.34 -10.14 -4.45
C HIS A 110 12.09 -10.37 -3.13
N GLY A 111 11.35 -10.39 -2.02
CA GLY A 111 11.90 -10.51 -0.67
C GLY A 111 12.54 -9.23 -0.13
N THR A 112 12.51 -8.12 -0.88
CA THR A 112 13.10 -6.86 -0.45
C THR A 112 12.03 -5.89 0.09
N SER A 113 12.49 -4.93 0.88
CA SER A 113 11.65 -3.90 1.48
C SER A 113 11.57 -2.66 0.59
N ILE A 114 10.46 -1.94 0.69
CA ILE A 114 10.31 -0.60 0.10
C ILE A 114 11.35 0.33 0.76
N ALA A 115 12.02 1.16 -0.04
CA ALA A 115 12.95 2.15 0.48
C ALA A 115 12.25 3.10 1.46
N ASP A 116 12.81 3.26 2.65
CA ASP A 116 12.24 4.09 3.69
C ASP A 116 12.79 5.53 3.58
N PRO A 117 11.98 6.51 3.16
CA PRO A 117 12.44 7.87 2.96
C PRO A 117 12.68 8.63 4.27
N TRP A 118 12.21 8.09 5.40
CA TRP A 118 12.44 8.70 6.71
C TRP A 118 13.93 8.82 7.03
N TYR A 119 14.70 7.78 6.68
CA TYR A 119 16.14 7.75 6.92
C TYR A 119 16.96 8.39 5.80
N SER A 120 16.56 8.19 4.54
CA SER A 120 17.34 8.63 3.38
C SER A 120 16.92 10.00 2.85
N GLY A 121 15.67 10.42 3.10
CA GLY A 121 15.07 11.58 2.46
C GLY A 121 14.76 11.38 0.98
N ASP A 122 15.03 10.18 0.43
CA ASP A 122 14.85 9.88 -0.99
C ASP A 122 13.43 9.33 -1.27
N PHE A 123 12.48 10.24 -1.39
CA PHE A 123 11.10 9.88 -1.74
C PHE A 123 10.97 9.35 -3.17
N GLY A 124 11.91 9.69 -4.05
CA GLY A 124 11.94 9.15 -5.40
C GLY A 124 12.23 7.65 -5.42
N ALA A 125 13.15 7.18 -4.57
CA ALA A 125 13.42 5.75 -4.43
C ALA A 125 12.20 5.01 -3.91
N THR A 126 11.52 5.56 -2.91
CA THR A 126 10.28 5.02 -2.36
C THR A 126 9.20 4.95 -3.44
N TRP A 127 9.04 6.01 -4.20
CA TRP A 127 8.09 6.07 -5.32
C TRP A 127 8.34 4.96 -6.33
N ARG A 128 9.58 4.78 -6.74
CA ARG A 128 9.95 3.73 -7.73
C ARG A 128 9.63 2.33 -7.22
N ASP A 129 9.91 2.06 -5.93
CA ASP A 129 9.62 0.76 -5.32
C ASP A 129 8.12 0.51 -5.20
N VAL A 130 7.37 1.50 -4.73
CA VAL A 130 5.91 1.38 -4.61
C VAL A 130 5.27 1.18 -5.97
N LYS A 131 5.71 1.95 -6.97
CA LYS A 131 5.23 1.82 -8.35
C LYS A 131 5.50 0.42 -8.90
N ALA A 132 6.72 -0.08 -8.73
CA ALA A 132 7.11 -1.41 -9.20
C ALA A 132 6.23 -2.51 -8.57
N GLY A 133 6.02 -2.44 -7.27
CA GLY A 133 5.17 -3.40 -6.57
C GLY A 133 3.72 -3.32 -6.99
N CYS A 134 3.17 -2.11 -7.10
CA CYS A 134 1.77 -1.91 -7.50
C CYS A 134 1.50 -2.34 -8.94
N GLU A 135 2.41 -2.03 -9.87
CA GLU A 135 2.28 -2.46 -11.26
C GLU A 135 2.29 -3.99 -11.37
N GLY A 136 3.22 -4.64 -10.69
CA GLY A 136 3.31 -6.10 -10.67
C GLY A 136 2.09 -6.75 -10.01
N PHE A 137 1.59 -6.16 -8.92
CA PHE A 137 0.39 -6.65 -8.25
C PHE A 137 -0.82 -6.57 -9.18
N LEU A 138 -1.05 -5.43 -9.80
CA LEU A 138 -2.18 -5.26 -10.72
C LEU A 138 -2.09 -6.22 -11.92
N ASP A 139 -0.89 -6.39 -12.48
CA ASP A 139 -0.66 -7.35 -13.56
C ASP A 139 -1.03 -8.78 -13.14
N LYS A 140 -0.60 -9.20 -11.96
CA LYS A 140 -0.90 -10.52 -11.43
C LYS A 140 -2.39 -10.73 -11.19
N ILE A 141 -3.07 -9.74 -10.61
CA ILE A 141 -4.52 -9.81 -10.36
C ILE A 141 -5.28 -9.90 -11.68
N ARG A 142 -4.92 -9.12 -12.68
CA ARG A 142 -5.58 -9.15 -13.98
C ARG A 142 -5.42 -10.51 -14.69
N LYS A 143 -4.26 -11.14 -14.55
CA LYS A 143 -4.02 -12.49 -15.09
C LYS A 143 -4.80 -13.56 -14.32
N ALA A 144 -4.90 -13.42 -13.00
CA ALA A 144 -5.64 -14.37 -12.17
C ALA A 144 -7.16 -14.26 -12.37
N TYR A 145 -7.66 -13.06 -12.64
CA TYR A 145 -9.08 -12.78 -12.87
C TYR A 145 -9.26 -12.25 -14.28
N GLN A 146 -9.20 -13.14 -15.27
CA GLN A 146 -9.17 -12.78 -16.70
C GLN A 146 -10.35 -11.93 -17.18
N SER A 147 -11.42 -11.83 -16.41
CA SER A 147 -12.56 -10.97 -16.70
C SER A 147 -12.32 -9.49 -16.42
N LEU A 148 -11.21 -9.15 -15.78
CA LEU A 148 -10.89 -7.75 -15.45
C LEU A 148 -10.33 -6.98 -16.65
#